data_796b8e2a28281de86a1f2478af95a22b
#
_entry.id   796b8e2a28281de86a1f2478af95a22b
#
_cell.length_a   1.000
_cell.length_b   1.000
_cell.length_c   1.000
_cell.angle_alpha   90.00
_cell.angle_beta   90.00
_cell.angle_gamma   90.00
#
_symmetry.space_group_name_H-M   'P 1'
#
loop_
_entity.id
_entity.type
_entity.pdbx_description
1 polymer ?
#
loop_
_entity_poly.entity_id
_entity_poly.type
_entity_poly.pdbx_seq_one_letter_code
_entity_poly.pdbx_strand_id
1 'polypeptide(L)'
;VSGSWNLVCKLFERTLRSTCNQTSSDYQVIVVCHEKPQVSFDTSQVTYLQVNLPLPGADYASKEKDKMLKMQHGLLHAKAINASHVMFVDADDCVSQHLAQFVAQNPNENGWFLGRGFDYQENFRLLRVRHRNLHLRTNTSHVIKLDLLEPEMKLHPDEVKRGDCVLYHIDTAAILKQRGTPLKLLPFRGVIYITDNGENMWWSQQNIASKNNGIQSILAALKSSYQSFITQPVTDSIRDEFGLYPIDAS
;
A
#
# COMPACT_ATOMS: atom_id res chain seq x y z
N VAL A 1 -11.44 -1.83 -14.01
CA VAL A 1 -12.75 -1.53 -13.46
C VAL A 1 -13.11 -2.67 -12.54
N SER A 2 -13.51 -2.35 -11.32
CA SER A 2 -13.88 -3.31 -10.28
C SER A 2 -15.17 -4.06 -10.63
N GLY A 3 -15.28 -5.32 -10.17
CA GLY A 3 -16.50 -6.13 -10.37
C GLY A 3 -17.66 -5.69 -9.48
N SER A 4 -17.38 -5.05 -8.33
CA SER A 4 -18.38 -4.57 -7.37
C SER A 4 -17.92 -3.30 -6.67
N TRP A 5 -18.56 -2.16 -7.00
CA TRP A 5 -18.27 -0.89 -6.35
C TRP A 5 -18.58 -0.90 -4.85
N ASN A 6 -19.63 -1.61 -4.45
CA ASN A 6 -19.96 -1.78 -3.04
C ASN A 6 -18.84 -2.50 -2.26
N LEU A 7 -18.26 -3.56 -2.82
CA LEU A 7 -17.12 -4.24 -2.21
C LEU A 7 -15.90 -3.32 -2.11
N VAL A 8 -15.61 -2.55 -3.16
CA VAL A 8 -14.52 -1.56 -3.15
C VAL A 8 -14.72 -0.54 -2.03
N CYS A 9 -15.93 -0.02 -1.86
CA CYS A 9 -16.25 0.92 -0.78
C CYS A 9 -16.03 0.30 0.61
N LYS A 10 -16.43 -0.97 0.82
CA LYS A 10 -16.22 -1.67 2.09
C LYS A 10 -14.74 -1.91 2.39
N LEU A 11 -13.95 -2.37 1.40
CA LEU A 11 -12.51 -2.56 1.53
C LEU A 11 -11.81 -1.24 1.84
N PHE A 12 -12.15 -0.21 1.08
CA PHE A 12 -11.62 1.13 1.28
C PHE A 12 -11.99 1.71 2.67
N GLU A 13 -13.22 1.54 3.15
CA GLU A 13 -13.60 2.01 4.48
C GLU A 13 -12.74 1.37 5.58
N ARG A 14 -12.43 0.08 5.47
CA ARG A 14 -11.52 -0.59 6.40
C ARG A 14 -10.13 0.03 6.36
N THR A 15 -9.57 0.23 5.17
CA THR A 15 -8.27 0.90 5.00
C THR A 15 -8.31 2.32 5.56
N LEU A 16 -9.37 3.07 5.31
CA LEU A 16 -9.53 4.43 5.81
C LEU A 16 -9.59 4.47 7.34
N ARG A 17 -10.35 3.58 7.97
CA ARG A 17 -10.37 3.44 9.43
C ARG A 17 -9.01 3.05 9.99
N SER A 18 -8.31 2.13 9.34
CA SER A 18 -6.95 1.72 9.70
C SER A 18 -5.95 2.89 9.63
N THR A 19 -5.94 3.63 8.52
CA THR A 19 -5.05 4.78 8.34
C THR A 19 -5.36 5.93 9.30
N CYS A 20 -6.62 6.09 9.71
CA CYS A 20 -7.06 7.09 10.67
C CYS A 20 -6.94 6.65 12.14
N ASN A 21 -6.58 5.40 12.42
CA ASN A 21 -6.39 4.85 13.77
C ASN A 21 -4.97 5.14 14.31
N GLN A 22 -4.43 6.35 14.07
CA GLN A 22 -3.07 6.67 14.52
C GLN A 22 -3.05 7.14 15.98
N THR A 23 -1.97 6.79 16.70
CA THR A 23 -1.73 7.26 18.09
C THR A 23 -1.27 8.71 18.16
N SER A 24 -0.95 9.34 17.05
CA SER A 24 -0.64 10.75 16.90
C SER A 24 -1.68 11.43 16.02
N SER A 25 -1.98 12.69 16.26
CA SER A 25 -2.82 13.52 15.39
C SER A 25 -2.04 14.24 14.28
N ASP A 26 -0.72 14.09 14.26
CA ASP A 26 0.17 14.75 13.30
C ASP A 26 0.24 13.94 11.99
N TYR A 27 -0.89 13.85 11.30
CA TYR A 27 -1.01 13.23 9.97
C TYR A 27 -2.24 13.76 9.23
N GLN A 28 -2.24 13.56 7.92
CA GLN A 28 -3.37 13.78 7.02
C GLN A 28 -3.51 12.58 6.08
N VAL A 29 -4.74 12.19 5.78
CA VAL A 29 -5.05 11.17 4.77
C VAL A 29 -5.58 11.87 3.52
N ILE A 30 -4.88 11.68 2.40
CA ILE A 30 -5.26 12.25 1.10
C ILE A 30 -5.79 11.11 0.24
N VAL A 31 -7.06 11.15 -0.11
CA VAL A 31 -7.73 10.17 -0.97
C VAL A 31 -7.87 10.75 -2.36
N VAL A 32 -7.12 10.23 -3.33
CA VAL A 32 -7.22 10.67 -4.73
C VAL A 32 -8.09 9.69 -5.51
N CYS A 33 -9.22 10.14 -6.00
CA CYS A 33 -10.24 9.27 -6.61
C CYS A 33 -10.93 9.94 -7.80
N HIS A 34 -11.46 9.11 -8.73
CA HIS A 34 -12.38 9.58 -9.78
C HIS A 34 -13.74 9.90 -9.20
N GLU A 35 -14.22 9.04 -8.31
CA GLU A 35 -15.49 9.14 -7.61
C GLU A 35 -15.25 8.91 -6.12
N LYS A 36 -15.87 9.75 -5.26
CA LYS A 36 -15.77 9.60 -3.80
C LYS A 36 -16.45 8.29 -3.39
N PRO A 37 -15.72 7.38 -2.72
CA PRO A 37 -16.31 6.15 -2.21
C PRO A 37 -17.42 6.43 -1.18
N GLN A 38 -18.45 5.58 -1.18
CA GLN A 38 -19.54 5.65 -0.22
C GLN A 38 -19.12 4.93 1.06
N VAL A 39 -18.71 5.71 2.05
CA VAL A 39 -18.24 5.20 3.35
C VAL A 39 -19.02 5.87 4.47
N SER A 40 -19.21 5.16 5.57
CA SER A 40 -19.88 5.68 6.76
C SER A 40 -18.92 6.42 7.72
N PHE A 41 -17.61 6.26 7.50
CA PHE A 41 -16.57 6.87 8.32
C PHE A 41 -16.15 8.22 7.75
N ASP A 42 -16.22 9.27 8.58
CA ASP A 42 -15.77 10.62 8.22
C ASP A 42 -14.96 11.24 9.36
N THR A 43 -13.93 11.99 9.03
CA THR A 43 -13.08 12.71 9.98
C THR A 43 -12.39 13.88 9.29
N SER A 44 -12.07 14.93 10.06
CA SER A 44 -11.35 16.13 9.58
C SER A 44 -9.93 15.85 9.06
N GLN A 45 -9.38 14.67 9.35
CA GLN A 45 -8.05 14.26 8.88
C GLN A 45 -8.07 13.68 7.46
N VAL A 46 -9.23 13.52 6.84
CA VAL A 46 -9.37 12.97 5.49
C VAL A 46 -9.72 14.07 4.49
N THR A 47 -8.89 14.19 3.47
CA THR A 47 -9.14 15.06 2.32
C THR A 47 -9.37 14.23 1.08
N TYR A 48 -10.50 14.43 0.40
CA TYR A 48 -10.79 13.80 -0.89
C TYR A 48 -10.41 14.73 -2.03
N LEU A 49 -9.51 14.26 -2.89
CA LEU A 49 -9.15 14.92 -4.14
C LEU A 49 -9.82 14.18 -5.30
N GLN A 50 -10.93 14.70 -5.74
CA GLN A 50 -11.60 14.16 -6.91
C GLN A 50 -10.90 14.65 -8.18
N VAL A 51 -10.42 13.73 -9.02
CA VAL A 51 -9.66 14.05 -10.24
C VAL A 51 -10.45 13.70 -11.50
N ASN A 52 -10.35 14.57 -12.49
CA ASN A 52 -10.96 14.33 -13.81
C ASN A 52 -9.91 13.76 -14.77
N LEU A 53 -9.44 12.56 -14.49
CA LEU A 53 -8.54 11.81 -15.34
C LEU A 53 -9.33 10.85 -16.23
N PRO A 54 -8.82 10.45 -17.41
CA PRO A 54 -9.41 9.37 -18.19
C PRO A 54 -9.52 8.09 -17.35
N LEU A 55 -10.67 7.41 -17.40
CA LEU A 55 -10.82 6.13 -16.72
C LEU A 55 -9.86 5.10 -17.33
N PRO A 56 -9.16 4.29 -16.51
CA PRO A 56 -8.26 3.27 -17.03
C PRO A 56 -9.01 2.17 -17.76
N GLY A 57 -8.38 1.60 -18.77
CA GLY A 57 -8.86 0.39 -19.43
C GLY A 57 -8.78 -0.83 -18.52
N ALA A 58 -9.13 -1.99 -19.06
CA ALA A 58 -9.07 -3.26 -18.32
C ALA A 58 -7.64 -3.80 -18.18
N ASP A 59 -6.70 -3.36 -19.01
CA ASP A 59 -5.33 -3.82 -19.04
C ASP A 59 -4.50 -3.29 -17.86
N TYR A 60 -3.43 -4.01 -17.55
CA TYR A 60 -2.55 -3.68 -16.42
C TYR A 60 -1.85 -2.33 -16.60
N ALA A 61 -1.36 -2.02 -17.80
CA ALA A 61 -0.57 -0.82 -18.04
C ALA A 61 -1.39 0.45 -17.85
N SER A 62 -2.65 0.48 -18.33
CA SER A 62 -3.54 1.62 -18.14
C SER A 62 -3.91 1.84 -16.65
N LYS A 63 -4.06 0.75 -15.87
CA LYS A 63 -4.31 0.83 -14.42
C LYS A 63 -3.09 1.34 -13.66
N GLU A 64 -1.88 0.91 -14.01
CA GLU A 64 -0.64 1.42 -13.41
C GLU A 64 -0.43 2.89 -13.73
N LYS A 65 -0.74 3.32 -14.95
CA LYS A 65 -0.69 4.73 -15.36
C LYS A 65 -1.67 5.58 -14.54
N ASP A 66 -2.91 5.14 -14.39
CA ASP A 66 -3.93 5.80 -13.57
C ASP A 66 -3.48 5.92 -12.11
N LYS A 67 -2.94 4.83 -11.54
CA LYS A 67 -2.38 4.81 -10.19
C LYS A 67 -1.27 5.83 -10.04
N MET A 68 -0.31 5.89 -10.98
CA MET A 68 0.80 6.83 -10.94
C MET A 68 0.30 8.30 -10.99
N LEU A 69 -0.63 8.61 -11.87
CA LEU A 69 -1.22 9.96 -11.95
C LEU A 69 -1.89 10.36 -10.64
N LYS A 70 -2.63 9.46 -10.01
CA LYS A 70 -3.25 9.71 -8.70
C LYS A 70 -2.21 9.93 -7.61
N MET A 71 -1.14 9.13 -7.60
CA MET A 71 -0.02 9.32 -6.65
C MET A 71 0.61 10.70 -6.83
N GLN A 72 0.83 11.16 -8.06
CA GLN A 72 1.36 12.50 -8.35
C GLN A 72 0.42 13.61 -7.86
N HIS A 73 -0.89 13.51 -8.09
CA HIS A 73 -1.86 14.46 -7.53
C HIS A 73 -1.82 14.52 -6.00
N GLY A 74 -1.70 13.35 -5.35
CA GLY A 74 -1.52 13.25 -3.91
C GLY A 74 -0.23 13.92 -3.42
N LEU A 75 0.89 13.72 -4.12
CA LEU A 75 2.17 14.37 -3.81
C LEU A 75 2.11 15.89 -3.93
N LEU A 76 1.48 16.41 -4.98
CA LEU A 76 1.32 17.85 -5.16
C LEU A 76 0.50 18.46 -4.01
N HIS A 77 -0.55 17.78 -3.56
CA HIS A 77 -1.33 18.23 -2.41
C HIS A 77 -0.51 18.12 -1.10
N ALA A 78 0.21 17.01 -0.88
CA ALA A 78 1.09 16.84 0.27
C ALA A 78 2.13 17.96 0.36
N LYS A 79 2.67 18.40 -0.79
CA LYS A 79 3.58 19.55 -0.88
C LYS A 79 2.88 20.86 -0.50
N ALA A 80 1.65 21.07 -0.96
CA ALA A 80 0.88 22.28 -0.65
C ALA A 80 0.56 22.44 0.84
N ILE A 81 0.43 21.33 1.58
CA ILE A 81 0.21 21.33 3.04
C ILE A 81 1.52 21.19 3.85
N ASN A 82 2.68 21.25 3.19
CA ASN A 82 4.01 21.12 3.81
C ASN A 82 4.20 19.82 4.60
N ALA A 83 3.72 18.69 4.08
CA ALA A 83 3.97 17.40 4.70
C ALA A 83 5.47 17.07 4.72
N SER A 84 5.97 16.51 5.83
CA SER A 84 7.38 16.13 5.97
C SER A 84 7.67 14.80 5.25
N HIS A 85 6.79 13.83 5.40
CA HIS A 85 6.90 12.49 4.84
C HIS A 85 5.58 12.06 4.21
N VAL A 86 5.66 11.12 3.27
CA VAL A 86 4.50 10.55 2.58
C VAL A 86 4.59 9.03 2.61
N MET A 87 3.44 8.38 2.79
CA MET A 87 3.25 6.95 2.60
C MET A 87 2.12 6.74 1.60
N PHE A 88 2.37 5.93 0.58
CA PHE A 88 1.30 5.44 -0.29
C PHE A 88 0.67 4.19 0.32
N VAL A 89 -0.65 4.16 0.35
CA VAL A 89 -1.43 3.06 0.92
C VAL A 89 -2.37 2.53 -0.14
N ASP A 90 -2.29 1.24 -0.45
CA ASP A 90 -3.26 0.58 -1.33
C ASP A 90 -4.62 0.50 -0.61
N ALA A 91 -5.71 0.68 -1.35
CA ALA A 91 -7.06 0.91 -0.82
C ALA A 91 -7.71 -0.32 -0.15
N ASP A 92 -6.95 -1.38 0.04
CA ASP A 92 -7.37 -2.65 0.65
C ASP A 92 -6.43 -3.13 1.77
N ASP A 93 -5.32 -2.42 2.04
CA ASP A 93 -4.37 -2.77 3.10
C ASP A 93 -4.69 -2.08 4.44
N CYS A 94 -4.10 -2.61 5.54
CA CYS A 94 -4.18 -2.01 6.86
C CYS A 94 -2.78 -1.64 7.37
N VAL A 95 -2.68 -0.54 8.11
CA VAL A 95 -1.40 -0.01 8.62
C VAL A 95 -1.40 0.08 10.16
N SER A 96 -0.20 -0.01 10.76
CA SER A 96 -0.06 0.11 12.22
C SER A 96 -0.40 1.52 12.70
N GLN A 97 -1.11 1.62 13.81
CA GLN A 97 -1.45 2.88 14.49
C GLN A 97 -0.22 3.68 14.99
N HIS A 98 0.96 3.08 14.98
CA HIS A 98 2.18 3.71 15.50
C HIS A 98 2.99 4.45 14.44
N LEU A 99 2.60 4.40 13.16
CA LEU A 99 3.38 4.97 12.06
C LEU A 99 3.54 6.49 12.17
N ALA A 100 2.45 7.24 12.32
CA ALA A 100 2.50 8.69 12.38
C ALA A 100 3.33 9.17 13.58
N GLN A 101 3.15 8.59 14.77
CA GLN A 101 3.93 8.92 15.95
C GLN A 101 5.41 8.63 15.75
N PHE A 102 5.76 7.48 15.16
CA PHE A 102 7.15 7.12 14.91
C PHE A 102 7.84 8.08 13.93
N VAL A 103 7.15 8.46 12.87
CA VAL A 103 7.65 9.45 11.90
C VAL A 103 7.85 10.82 12.54
N ALA A 104 6.87 11.30 13.32
CA ALA A 104 6.96 12.57 14.04
C ALA A 104 8.14 12.62 15.02
N GLN A 105 8.50 11.49 15.63
CA GLN A 105 9.68 11.38 16.51
C GLN A 105 11.02 11.33 15.76
N ASN A 106 11.01 11.15 14.44
CA ASN A 106 12.20 11.00 13.60
C ASN A 106 12.18 11.90 12.35
N PRO A 107 11.95 13.23 12.47
CA PRO A 107 11.62 14.09 11.33
C PRO A 107 12.78 14.32 10.35
N ASN A 108 14.02 14.05 10.76
CA ASN A 108 15.21 14.28 9.93
C ASN A 108 15.63 13.10 9.07
N GLU A 109 14.94 11.96 9.18
CA GLU A 109 15.29 10.76 8.44
C GLU A 109 14.78 10.84 6.97
N ASN A 110 15.46 10.16 6.06
CA ASN A 110 15.01 10.05 4.67
C ASN A 110 13.71 9.23 4.54
N GLY A 111 13.40 8.43 5.54
CA GLY A 111 12.25 7.56 5.60
C GLY A 111 12.59 6.09 5.84
N TRP A 112 11.59 5.24 5.69
CA TRP A 112 11.68 3.82 6.03
C TRP A 112 11.00 2.94 4.98
N PHE A 113 11.56 1.74 4.81
CA PHE A 113 10.86 0.67 4.11
C PHE A 113 10.31 -0.36 5.12
N LEU A 114 9.10 -0.83 4.88
CA LEU A 114 8.40 -1.79 5.73
C LEU A 114 8.76 -3.22 5.30
N GLY A 115 9.94 -3.67 5.73
CA GLY A 115 10.40 -5.02 5.40
C GLY A 115 9.67 -6.13 6.17
N ARG A 116 8.98 -5.77 7.28
CA ARG A 116 8.27 -6.68 8.20
C ARG A 116 6.80 -6.31 8.29
N GLY A 117 5.93 -7.33 8.44
CA GLY A 117 4.50 -7.15 8.59
C GLY A 117 3.78 -8.48 8.49
N PHE A 118 2.59 -8.46 7.94
CA PHE A 118 1.74 -9.64 7.82
C PHE A 118 1.17 -9.75 6.40
N ASP A 119 0.98 -10.99 5.90
CA ASP A 119 0.04 -11.27 4.83
C ASP A 119 -1.25 -11.80 5.48
N TYR A 120 -2.37 -11.24 5.08
CA TYR A 120 -3.70 -11.67 5.50
C TYR A 120 -4.50 -12.06 4.25
N GLN A 121 -5.03 -13.27 4.26
CA GLN A 121 -6.01 -13.69 3.27
C GLN A 121 -7.40 -13.38 3.82
N GLU A 122 -8.23 -12.70 3.04
CA GLU A 122 -9.57 -12.31 3.47
C GLU A 122 -10.38 -13.51 4.02
N ASN A 123 -11.08 -13.29 5.13
CA ASN A 123 -11.86 -14.30 5.86
C ASN A 123 -11.08 -15.45 6.52
N PHE A 124 -9.75 -15.41 6.54
CA PHE A 124 -8.96 -16.37 7.30
C PHE A 124 -8.80 -15.95 8.76
N ARG A 125 -8.59 -16.95 9.64
CA ARG A 125 -8.33 -16.71 11.07
C ARG A 125 -6.85 -16.56 11.42
N LEU A 126 -5.98 -16.76 10.44
CA LEU A 126 -4.52 -16.76 10.61
C LEU A 126 -3.89 -15.68 9.73
N LEU A 127 -2.89 -15.03 10.29
CA LEU A 127 -1.94 -14.16 9.60
C LEU A 127 -0.67 -14.93 9.29
N ARG A 128 -0.06 -14.67 8.14
CA ARG A 128 1.31 -15.10 7.84
C ARG A 128 2.27 -14.01 8.25
N VAL A 129 3.18 -14.31 9.16
CA VAL A 129 4.20 -13.34 9.62
C VAL A 129 5.30 -13.21 8.58
N ARG A 130 5.54 -11.98 8.13
CA ARG A 130 6.66 -11.63 7.26
C ARG A 130 7.79 -11.01 8.07
N HIS A 131 8.94 -11.65 8.08
CA HIS A 131 10.12 -11.18 8.79
C HIS A 131 11.02 -10.28 7.91
N ARG A 132 10.85 -10.31 6.58
CA ARG A 132 11.64 -9.55 5.60
C ARG A 132 10.93 -9.44 4.25
N ASN A 133 11.38 -8.50 3.43
CA ASN A 133 11.00 -8.34 2.03
C ASN A 133 9.51 -8.08 1.78
N LEU A 134 8.76 -7.60 2.78
CA LEU A 134 7.35 -7.26 2.58
C LEU A 134 7.20 -6.08 1.61
N HIS A 135 8.12 -5.10 1.67
CA HIS A 135 8.15 -3.95 0.77
C HIS A 135 8.25 -4.29 -0.73
N LEU A 136 8.60 -5.53 -1.07
CA LEU A 136 8.60 -6.00 -2.46
C LEU A 136 7.23 -6.56 -2.90
N ARG A 137 6.22 -6.58 -2.04
CA ARG A 137 4.95 -7.24 -2.29
C ARG A 137 3.76 -6.31 -2.40
N THR A 138 3.81 -5.19 -1.73
CA THR A 138 2.74 -4.20 -1.70
C THR A 138 3.29 -2.79 -1.83
N ASN A 139 2.51 -1.89 -2.41
CA ASN A 139 2.84 -0.47 -2.47
C ASN A 139 2.71 0.21 -1.09
N THR A 140 1.95 -0.38 -0.17
CA THR A 140 1.80 0.04 1.24
C THR A 140 3.05 -0.32 2.04
N SER A 141 4.21 0.21 1.65
CA SER A 141 5.47 -0.34 2.16
C SER A 141 6.63 0.64 2.33
N HIS A 142 6.41 1.92 2.04
CA HIS A 142 7.44 2.93 2.19
C HIS A 142 6.88 4.20 2.80
N VAL A 143 7.59 4.74 3.80
CA VAL A 143 7.43 6.11 4.28
C VAL A 143 8.64 6.90 3.79
N ILE A 144 8.45 7.95 3.02
CA ILE A 144 9.53 8.65 2.32
C ILE A 144 9.43 10.14 2.59
N LYS A 145 10.56 10.78 2.91
CA LYS A 145 10.64 12.23 3.03
C LYS A 145 10.17 12.88 1.73
N LEU A 146 9.26 13.84 1.83
CA LEU A 146 8.58 14.41 0.65
C LEU A 146 9.54 15.01 -0.37
N ASP A 147 10.60 15.71 0.09
CA ASP A 147 11.59 16.33 -0.78
C ASP A 147 12.26 15.32 -1.73
N LEU A 148 12.41 14.07 -1.30
CA LEU A 148 13.00 13.00 -2.12
C LEU A 148 12.08 12.52 -3.24
N LEU A 149 10.80 12.89 -3.19
CA LEU A 149 9.78 12.55 -4.18
C LEU A 149 9.51 13.70 -5.19
N GLU A 150 10.18 14.85 -5.06
CA GLU A 150 9.99 15.97 -5.99
C GLU A 150 10.25 15.64 -7.46
N PRO A 151 11.27 14.83 -7.83
CA PRO A 151 11.47 14.43 -9.22
C PRO A 151 10.26 13.70 -9.79
N GLU A 152 9.61 12.85 -8.99
CA GLU A 152 8.47 12.02 -9.40
C GLU A 152 7.19 12.82 -9.65
N MET A 153 7.06 14.00 -9.06
CA MET A 153 5.89 14.90 -9.27
C MET A 153 5.81 15.45 -10.70
N LYS A 154 6.93 15.42 -11.42
CA LYS A 154 7.06 16.00 -12.77
C LYS A 154 7.15 14.97 -13.88
N LEU A 155 7.23 13.68 -13.54
CA LEU A 155 7.37 12.61 -14.51
C LEU A 155 6.11 12.46 -15.36
N HIS A 156 6.27 12.31 -16.66
CA HIS A 156 5.16 11.91 -17.52
C HIS A 156 5.01 10.38 -17.45
N PRO A 157 3.85 9.82 -17.10
CA PRO A 157 3.69 8.38 -16.90
C PRO A 157 4.08 7.52 -18.10
N ASP A 158 3.91 8.04 -19.34
CA ASP A 158 4.26 7.32 -20.56
C ASP A 158 5.77 7.26 -20.81
N GLU A 159 6.56 8.09 -20.13
CA GLU A 159 8.03 8.15 -20.26
C GLU A 159 8.73 7.35 -19.16
N VAL A 160 7.97 6.91 -18.13
CA VAL A 160 8.53 6.23 -16.97
C VAL A 160 8.75 4.76 -17.26
N LYS A 161 9.99 4.30 -17.10
CA LYS A 161 10.33 2.88 -17.11
C LYS A 161 10.39 2.34 -15.70
N ARG A 162 10.00 1.08 -15.55
CA ARG A 162 10.21 0.34 -14.32
C ARG A 162 11.71 0.32 -13.99
N GLY A 163 12.08 0.57 -12.74
CA GLY A 163 13.49 0.72 -12.32
C GLY A 163 14.02 2.15 -12.32
N ASP A 164 13.31 3.11 -12.92
CA ASP A 164 13.75 4.52 -12.97
C ASP A 164 12.95 5.43 -12.04
N CYS A 165 11.84 4.94 -11.48
CA CYS A 165 10.88 5.73 -10.71
C CYS A 165 10.64 5.16 -9.31
N VAL A 166 10.70 6.02 -8.31
CA VAL A 166 10.47 5.68 -6.89
C VAL A 166 9.00 5.33 -6.60
N LEU A 167 8.06 5.65 -7.50
CA LEU A 167 6.64 5.31 -7.33
C LEU A 167 6.36 3.80 -7.57
N TYR A 168 7.30 3.05 -8.11
CA TYR A 168 7.22 1.59 -8.20
C TYR A 168 7.86 0.96 -6.96
N HIS A 169 7.05 0.51 -6.01
CA HIS A 169 7.48 0.06 -4.69
C HIS A 169 8.65 -0.96 -4.70
N ILE A 170 8.74 -1.82 -5.72
CA ILE A 170 9.79 -2.84 -5.82
C ILE A 170 11.17 -2.20 -5.92
N ASP A 171 11.28 -1.08 -6.62
CA ASP A 171 12.56 -0.43 -6.94
C ASP A 171 12.88 0.75 -6.00
N THR A 172 11.89 1.24 -5.25
CA THR A 172 11.97 2.44 -4.39
C THR A 172 13.21 2.49 -3.51
N ALA A 173 13.42 1.46 -2.69
CA ALA A 173 14.56 1.45 -1.75
C ALA A 173 15.91 1.40 -2.47
N ALA A 174 15.99 0.68 -3.61
CA ALA A 174 17.20 0.57 -4.40
C ALA A 174 17.55 1.90 -5.08
N ILE A 175 16.56 2.55 -5.71
CA ILE A 175 16.74 3.85 -6.39
C ILE A 175 17.16 4.93 -5.38
N LEU A 176 16.51 5.05 -4.24
CA LEU A 176 16.87 6.03 -3.22
C LEU A 176 18.26 5.78 -2.66
N LYS A 177 18.65 4.51 -2.48
CA LYS A 177 20.03 4.16 -2.10
C LYS A 177 21.05 4.61 -3.16
N GLN A 178 20.76 4.40 -4.44
CA GLN A 178 21.63 4.85 -5.54
C GLN A 178 21.73 6.39 -5.61
N ARG A 179 20.65 7.09 -5.28
CA ARG A 179 20.60 8.57 -5.18
C ARG A 179 21.33 9.12 -3.94
N GLY A 180 21.92 8.26 -3.08
CA GLY A 180 22.59 8.67 -1.85
C GLY A 180 21.68 8.99 -0.67
N THR A 181 20.40 8.68 -0.77
CA THR A 181 19.37 8.93 0.25
C THR A 181 18.70 7.63 0.70
N PRO A 182 19.45 6.65 1.27
CA PRO A 182 18.92 5.36 1.61
C PRO A 182 17.82 5.45 2.67
N LEU A 183 16.80 4.59 2.54
CA LEU A 183 15.79 4.38 3.57
C LEU A 183 16.29 3.41 4.63
N LYS A 184 15.81 3.57 5.86
CA LYS A 184 16.03 2.64 6.97
C LYS A 184 14.96 1.53 6.99
N LEU A 185 15.26 0.39 7.62
CA LEU A 185 14.23 -0.60 7.92
C LEU A 185 13.34 -0.07 9.05
N LEU A 186 12.01 -0.09 8.86
CA LEU A 186 11.08 0.21 9.96
C LEU A 186 11.27 -0.83 11.09
N PRO A 187 11.46 -0.42 12.37
CA PRO A 187 11.85 -1.33 13.44
C PRO A 187 10.72 -2.26 13.92
N PHE A 188 9.48 -1.99 13.54
CA PHE A 188 8.29 -2.79 13.89
C PHE A 188 7.53 -3.25 12.64
N ARG A 189 6.46 -4.03 12.83
CA ARG A 189 5.57 -4.45 11.74
C ARG A 189 4.61 -3.33 11.42
N GLY A 190 4.72 -2.73 10.24
CA GLY A 190 3.99 -1.52 9.87
C GLY A 190 2.74 -1.75 9.03
N VAL A 191 2.52 -2.96 8.49
CA VAL A 191 1.45 -3.20 7.53
C VAL A 191 0.92 -4.64 7.58
N ILE A 192 -0.38 -4.79 7.34
CA ILE A 192 -1.02 -6.04 6.94
C ILE A 192 -1.35 -5.91 5.46
N TYR A 193 -0.65 -6.68 4.62
CA TYR A 193 -0.95 -6.83 3.20
C TYR A 193 -2.11 -7.81 3.03
N ILE A 194 -3.23 -7.34 2.47
CA ILE A 194 -4.46 -8.12 2.34
C ILE A 194 -4.57 -8.68 0.93
N THR A 195 -4.86 -9.99 0.84
CA THR A 195 -4.96 -10.72 -0.40
C THR A 195 -6.29 -11.47 -0.50
N ASP A 196 -6.64 -11.89 -1.72
CA ASP A 196 -7.84 -12.71 -1.99
C ASP A 196 -9.17 -12.04 -1.60
N ASN A 197 -9.22 -10.72 -1.75
CA ASN A 197 -10.39 -9.90 -1.46
C ASN A 197 -11.28 -9.66 -2.71
N GLY A 198 -10.96 -10.28 -3.84
CA GLY A 198 -11.69 -10.17 -5.11
C GLY A 198 -11.28 -8.99 -5.99
N GLU A 199 -10.55 -7.99 -5.47
CA GLU A 199 -10.13 -6.77 -6.20
C GLU A 199 -8.60 -6.68 -6.41
N ASN A 200 -7.82 -7.64 -5.90
CA ASN A 200 -6.37 -7.63 -5.95
C ASN A 200 -5.83 -7.89 -7.37
N MET A 201 -5.22 -6.90 -8.02
CA MET A 201 -4.70 -6.98 -9.39
C MET A 201 -3.61 -8.04 -9.58
N TRP A 202 -2.72 -8.20 -8.59
CA TRP A 202 -1.59 -9.14 -8.65
C TRP A 202 -2.04 -10.60 -8.59
N TRP A 203 -3.03 -10.90 -7.76
CA TRP A 203 -3.54 -12.25 -7.57
C TRP A 203 -4.27 -12.77 -8.80
N SER A 204 -5.00 -11.92 -9.50
CA SER A 204 -5.69 -12.29 -10.75
C SER A 204 -4.73 -12.69 -11.88
N GLN A 205 -3.57 -12.04 -11.97
CA GLN A 205 -2.55 -12.37 -12.98
C GLN A 205 -1.80 -13.67 -12.67
N GLN A 206 -1.48 -13.95 -11.42
CA GLN A 206 -0.82 -15.21 -11.03
C GLN A 206 -1.71 -16.43 -11.27
N ASN A 207 -3.01 -16.32 -11.07
CA ASN A 207 -3.95 -17.39 -11.35
C ASN A 207 -4.11 -17.69 -12.84
N ILE A 208 -3.88 -16.71 -13.72
CA ILE A 208 -3.87 -16.90 -15.19
C ILE A 208 -2.54 -17.54 -15.62
N ALA A 209 -1.40 -17.10 -15.06
CA ALA A 209 -0.08 -17.64 -15.40
C ALA A 209 0.15 -19.05 -14.86
N SER A 210 -0.38 -19.41 -13.68
CA SER A 210 -0.23 -20.74 -13.07
C SER A 210 -0.97 -21.85 -13.80
N LYS A 211 -1.97 -21.53 -14.61
CA LYS A 211 -2.68 -22.53 -15.43
C LYS A 211 -1.84 -23.08 -16.60
N ASN A 212 -0.73 -22.42 -16.95
CA ASN A 212 0.04 -22.77 -18.14
C ASN A 212 1.38 -23.52 -17.90
N ASN A 213 1.84 -23.72 -16.63
CA ASN A 213 3.15 -24.34 -16.35
C ASN A 213 3.13 -25.24 -15.11
N GLY A 214 2.61 -26.46 -15.24
CA GLY A 214 2.31 -27.35 -14.11
C GLY A 214 3.49 -27.85 -13.27
N ILE A 215 4.74 -27.91 -13.75
CA ILE A 215 5.89 -28.44 -12.99
C ILE A 215 6.77 -27.34 -12.41
N GLN A 216 6.96 -26.24 -13.12
CA GLN A 216 7.74 -25.11 -12.59
C GLN A 216 7.00 -24.36 -11.47
N SER A 217 5.68 -24.39 -11.46
CA SER A 217 4.86 -23.79 -10.40
C SER A 217 4.96 -24.57 -9.07
N ILE A 218 5.11 -25.88 -9.11
CA ILE A 218 5.28 -26.72 -7.89
C ILE A 218 6.64 -26.46 -7.24
N LEU A 219 7.71 -26.34 -8.03
CA LEU A 219 9.05 -26.03 -7.51
C LEU A 219 9.16 -24.58 -7.02
N ALA A 220 8.48 -23.64 -7.67
CA ALA A 220 8.40 -22.26 -7.19
C ALA A 220 7.53 -22.15 -5.92
N ALA A 221 6.45 -22.91 -5.82
CA ALA A 221 5.64 -23.00 -4.62
C ALA A 221 6.39 -23.67 -3.46
N LEU A 222 7.17 -24.72 -3.70
CA LEU A 222 8.02 -25.37 -2.71
C LEU A 222 9.19 -24.49 -2.26
N LYS A 223 9.84 -23.74 -3.16
CA LYS A 223 10.84 -22.72 -2.80
C LYS A 223 10.24 -21.52 -2.04
N SER A 224 9.03 -21.13 -2.35
CA SER A 224 8.28 -20.10 -1.64
C SER A 224 7.87 -20.59 -0.23
N SER A 225 7.54 -21.85 -0.06
CA SER A 225 7.13 -22.42 1.24
C SER A 225 8.29 -22.63 2.22
N TYR A 226 9.55 -22.69 1.74
CA TYR A 226 10.74 -22.85 2.60
C TYR A 226 11.23 -21.54 3.23
N GLN A 227 10.67 -20.39 2.88
CA GLN A 227 10.97 -19.12 3.55
C GLN A 227 10.06 -18.94 4.76
N SER A 228 10.45 -19.53 5.88
CA SER A 228 10.00 -19.29 7.29
C SER A 228 8.69 -18.49 7.44
N PHE A 229 7.56 -19.06 7.08
CA PHE A 229 6.25 -18.50 7.40
C PHE A 229 5.83 -19.03 8.77
N ILE A 230 5.95 -18.18 9.78
CA ILE A 230 5.25 -18.41 11.04
C ILE A 230 3.83 -17.90 10.80
N THR A 231 2.84 -18.75 11.01
CA THR A 231 1.44 -18.32 11.08
C THR A 231 1.08 -18.04 12.52
N GLN A 232 0.26 -17.02 12.75
CA GLN A 232 -0.29 -16.70 14.06
C GLN A 232 -1.77 -16.33 13.96
N PRO A 233 -2.57 -16.52 15.03
CA PRO A 233 -3.96 -16.09 15.04
C PRO A 233 -4.09 -14.58 14.86
N VAL A 234 -5.20 -14.15 14.25
CA VAL A 234 -5.64 -12.76 14.30
C VAL A 234 -6.17 -12.51 15.71
N THR A 235 -5.35 -11.89 16.56
CA THR A 235 -5.72 -11.54 17.94
C THR A 235 -6.44 -10.18 18.00
N ASP A 236 -7.13 -9.90 19.08
CA ASP A 236 -7.76 -8.58 19.28
C ASP A 236 -6.74 -7.45 19.29
N SER A 237 -5.56 -7.67 19.89
CA SER A 237 -4.46 -6.69 19.85
C SER A 237 -4.01 -6.34 18.41
N ILE A 238 -3.97 -7.33 17.50
CA ILE A 238 -3.65 -7.07 16.09
C ILE A 238 -4.82 -6.33 15.41
N ARG A 239 -6.07 -6.70 15.72
CA ARG A 239 -7.24 -6.01 15.20
C ARG A 239 -7.25 -4.54 15.62
N ASP A 240 -6.97 -4.27 16.88
CA ASP A 240 -6.94 -2.92 17.43
C ASP A 240 -5.79 -2.11 16.85
N GLU A 241 -4.56 -2.68 16.77
CA GLU A 241 -3.39 -2.00 16.24
C GLU A 241 -3.56 -1.61 14.76
N PHE A 242 -4.12 -2.51 13.95
CA PHE A 242 -4.21 -2.33 12.50
C PHE A 242 -5.60 -1.92 12.01
N GLY A 243 -6.58 -1.75 12.88
CA GLY A 243 -7.96 -1.50 12.47
C GLY A 243 -8.54 -2.62 11.59
N LEU A 244 -8.08 -3.87 11.78
CA LEU A 244 -8.48 -5.00 10.95
C LEU A 244 -9.81 -5.59 11.43
N TYR A 245 -10.84 -5.53 10.61
CA TYR A 245 -12.12 -6.21 10.83
C TYR A 245 -12.55 -7.00 9.58
N PRO A 246 -13.35 -8.08 9.74
CA PRO A 246 -13.84 -8.87 8.62
C PRO A 246 -14.80 -8.04 7.76
N ILE A 247 -14.79 -8.31 6.45
CA ILE A 247 -15.73 -7.72 5.51
C ILE A 247 -16.67 -8.81 5.05
N ASP A 248 -17.97 -8.64 5.33
CA ASP A 248 -18.98 -9.55 4.83
C ASP A 248 -19.14 -9.36 3.32
N ALA A 249 -18.86 -10.42 2.58
CA ALA A 249 -19.13 -10.51 1.14
C ALA A 249 -20.65 -10.75 0.95
N SER A 250 -21.45 -9.70 1.14
CA SER A 250 -22.90 -9.72 0.85
C SER A 250 -23.21 -8.85 -0.33
#